data_8cd7c66eb5b63ac2d50142f451481972
#
_entry.id   8cd7c66eb5b63ac2d50142f451481972
#
_cell.length_a   1.000
_cell.length_b   1.000
_cell.length_c   1.000
_cell.angle_alpha   90.00
_cell.angle_beta   90.00
_cell.angle_gamma   90.00
#
_symmetry.space_group_name_H-M   'P 1'
#
loop_
_entity.id
_entity.type
_entity.pdbx_description
1 polymer ?
#
loop_
_entity_poly.entity_id
_entity_poly.type
_entity_poly.pdbx_seq_one_letter_code
_entity_poly.pdbx_strand_id
1 'polypeptide(L)'
;KRYKVQGIIMHTKDYSMYYGSELYGIDLEKALTLGNLLSGTRARVGHYGSLEECRESLKLGLSETGLRFYNELEEMHLDRKVYLVPSRYMEKPVCTIGLGDTFVAGVQFAFAR
;
A
#
# COMPACT_ATOMS: atom_id res chain seq x y z
N LYS A 1 -17.03 -27.50 1.20
CA LYS A 1 -17.06 -26.30 2.03
C LYS A 1 -16.58 -25.11 1.25
N ARG A 2 -17.36 -24.06 1.26
CA ARG A 2 -17.01 -22.85 0.53
C ARG A 2 -16.51 -21.75 1.46
N TYR A 3 -15.52 -21.04 1.01
CA TYR A 3 -15.04 -19.84 1.69
C TYR A 3 -15.38 -18.64 0.84
N LYS A 4 -15.93 -17.61 1.47
CA LYS A 4 -16.20 -16.36 0.80
C LYS A 4 -15.05 -15.41 1.06
N VAL A 5 -14.50 -14.86 -0.02
CA VAL A 5 -13.45 -13.86 0.06
C VAL A 5 -14.10 -12.51 -0.13
N GLN A 6 -14.01 -11.64 0.90
CA GLN A 6 -14.61 -10.31 0.82
C GLN A 6 -13.82 -9.41 -0.12
N GLY A 7 -12.52 -9.60 -0.21
CA GLY A 7 -11.70 -8.79 -1.09
C GLY A 7 -10.27 -9.29 -1.13
N ILE A 8 -9.49 -8.66 -1.98
CA ILE A 8 -8.09 -8.99 -2.20
C ILE A 8 -7.25 -7.73 -2.07
N ILE A 9 -6.14 -7.81 -1.35
CA ILE A 9 -5.16 -6.74 -1.28
C ILE A 9 -3.96 -7.15 -2.12
N MET A 10 -3.54 -6.24 -3.01
CA MET A 10 -2.38 -6.45 -3.86
C MET A 10 -1.33 -5.40 -3.54
N HIS A 11 -0.08 -5.82 -3.41
CA HIS A 11 1.02 -4.92 -3.11
C HIS A 11 2.13 -5.11 -4.12
N THR A 12 2.52 -4.03 -4.78
CA THR A 12 3.65 -4.00 -5.71
C THR A 12 4.59 -2.87 -5.31
N LYS A 13 5.71 -2.75 -6.01
CA LYS A 13 6.64 -1.64 -5.74
C LYS A 13 6.04 -0.28 -6.10
N ASP A 14 5.05 -0.24 -6.96
CA ASP A 14 4.49 1.00 -7.48
C ASP A 14 3.18 1.41 -6.82
N TYR A 15 2.44 0.45 -6.24
CA TYR A 15 1.16 0.75 -5.62
C TYR A 15 0.71 -0.38 -4.70
N SER A 16 -0.30 -0.09 -3.89
CA SER A 16 -1.08 -1.12 -3.22
C SER A 16 -2.55 -0.89 -3.53
N MET A 17 -3.34 -1.95 -3.53
CA MET A 17 -4.72 -1.89 -3.96
C MET A 17 -5.58 -2.88 -3.19
N TYR A 18 -6.81 -2.48 -2.90
CA TYR A 18 -7.85 -3.38 -2.42
C TYR A 18 -8.96 -3.44 -3.46
N TYR A 19 -9.41 -4.63 -3.78
CA TYR A 19 -10.56 -4.85 -4.66
C TYR A 19 -11.51 -5.81 -3.97
N GLY A 20 -12.76 -5.40 -3.80
CA GLY A 20 -13.74 -6.29 -3.18
C GLY A 20 -14.94 -5.57 -2.60
N SER A 21 -15.50 -6.15 -1.57
CA SER A 21 -16.67 -5.61 -0.89
C SER A 21 -16.29 -4.42 -0.02
N GLU A 22 -17.22 -3.49 0.17
CA GLU A 22 -16.99 -2.38 1.09
C GLU A 22 -16.79 -2.93 2.52
N LEU A 23 -15.75 -2.48 3.18
CA LEU A 23 -15.46 -2.86 4.56
C LEU A 23 -15.78 -1.67 5.47
N TYR A 24 -16.95 -1.74 6.12
CA TYR A 24 -17.40 -0.64 6.96
C TYR A 24 -16.59 -0.59 8.25
N GLY A 25 -16.31 0.62 8.70
CA GLY A 25 -15.54 0.83 9.91
C GLY A 25 -14.04 0.69 9.74
N ILE A 26 -13.56 0.47 8.50
CA ILE A 26 -12.15 0.34 8.20
C ILE A 26 -11.80 1.38 7.13
N ASP A 27 -10.77 2.18 7.42
CA ASP A 27 -10.24 3.13 6.45
C ASP A 27 -9.18 2.44 5.61
N LEU A 28 -9.61 1.89 4.47
CA LEU A 28 -8.71 1.13 3.60
C LEU A 28 -7.63 2.00 2.98
N GLU A 29 -7.93 3.25 2.61
CA GLU A 29 -6.90 4.12 2.08
C GLU A 29 -5.80 4.37 3.10
N LYS A 30 -6.19 4.61 4.35
CA LYS A 30 -5.22 4.81 5.43
C LYS A 30 -4.39 3.56 5.66
N ALA A 31 -5.05 2.39 5.65
CA ALA A 31 -4.34 1.12 5.86
C ALA A 31 -3.33 0.86 4.75
N LEU A 32 -3.73 1.05 3.50
CA LEU A 32 -2.82 0.87 2.37
C LEU A 32 -1.70 1.90 2.38
N THR A 33 -2.00 3.14 2.74
CA THR A 33 -1.00 4.19 2.83
C THR A 33 0.04 3.86 3.89
N LEU A 34 -0.40 3.40 5.06
CA LEU A 34 0.53 3.05 6.12
C LEU A 34 1.39 1.84 5.72
N GLY A 35 0.78 0.83 5.11
CA GLY A 35 1.52 -0.32 4.60
C GLY A 35 2.58 0.08 3.60
N ASN A 36 2.22 0.94 2.64
CA ASN A 36 3.17 1.45 1.66
C ASN A 36 4.30 2.23 2.31
N LEU A 37 3.98 3.06 3.29
CA LEU A 37 4.98 3.90 3.95
C LEU A 37 6.00 3.05 4.70
N LEU A 38 5.54 2.09 5.48
CA LEU A 38 6.44 1.24 6.26
C LEU A 38 7.28 0.35 5.37
N SER A 39 6.67 -0.25 4.35
CA SER A 39 7.39 -1.10 3.40
C SER A 39 8.40 -0.29 2.60
N GLY A 40 8.00 0.87 2.10
CA GLY A 40 8.88 1.74 1.32
C GLY A 40 10.05 2.27 2.15
N THR A 41 9.79 2.63 3.40
CA THR A 41 10.85 3.12 4.28
C THR A 41 11.86 2.00 4.55
N ARG A 42 11.39 0.78 4.80
CA ARG A 42 12.29 -0.36 4.98
C ARG A 42 13.13 -0.63 3.74
N ALA A 43 12.52 -0.51 2.56
CA ALA A 43 13.26 -0.69 1.30
C ALA A 43 14.34 0.37 1.15
N ARG A 44 14.05 1.61 1.57
CA ARG A 44 14.97 2.73 1.43
C ARG A 44 16.14 2.66 2.43
N VAL A 45 15.88 2.31 3.67
CA VAL A 45 16.90 2.36 4.72
C VAL A 45 17.50 0.99 5.08
N GLY A 46 16.88 -0.10 4.66
CA GLY A 46 17.41 -1.45 4.86
C GLY A 46 17.05 -2.10 6.19
N HIS A 47 16.26 -1.42 7.02
CA HIS A 47 15.79 -1.94 8.31
C HIS A 47 14.43 -1.35 8.62
N TYR A 48 13.82 -1.76 9.72
CA TYR A 48 12.56 -1.15 10.14
C TYR A 48 12.79 0.34 10.42
N GLY A 49 11.99 1.17 9.75
CA GLY A 49 12.20 2.60 9.79
C GLY A 49 11.77 3.23 11.11
N SER A 50 12.52 4.22 11.56
CA SER A 50 12.12 5.07 12.66
C SER A 50 11.04 6.04 12.19
N LEU A 51 10.39 6.73 13.13
CA LEU A 51 9.41 7.75 12.79
C LEU A 51 10.02 8.82 11.89
N GLU A 52 11.25 9.24 12.18
CA GLU A 52 11.96 10.23 11.38
C GLU A 52 12.19 9.74 9.95
N GLU A 53 12.62 8.50 9.80
CA GLU A 53 12.86 7.92 8.49
C GLU A 53 11.55 7.78 7.69
N CYS A 54 10.44 7.47 8.36
CA CYS A 54 9.15 7.45 7.69
C CYS A 54 8.74 8.83 7.22
N ARG A 55 9.00 9.87 7.99
CA ARG A 55 8.74 11.25 7.58
C ARG A 55 9.56 11.63 6.36
N GLU A 56 10.81 11.20 6.30
CA GLU A 56 11.66 11.44 5.13
C GLU A 56 11.08 10.76 3.89
N SER A 57 10.54 9.56 4.04
CA SER A 57 9.91 8.85 2.91
C SER A 57 8.72 9.62 2.35
N LEU A 58 8.00 10.36 3.19
CA LEU A 58 6.85 11.16 2.73
C LEU A 58 7.25 12.30 1.81
N LYS A 59 8.53 12.66 1.79
CA LYS A 59 9.02 13.72 0.90
C LYS A 59 9.31 13.22 -0.51
N LEU A 60 9.33 11.91 -0.72
CA LEU A 60 9.57 11.33 -2.04
C LEU A 60 8.32 11.49 -2.91
N GLY A 61 8.53 11.65 -4.21
CA GLY A 61 7.43 11.68 -5.16
C GLY A 61 6.75 10.33 -5.27
N LEU A 62 5.51 10.34 -5.73
CA LEU A 62 4.76 9.11 -5.96
C LEU A 62 5.22 8.45 -7.25
N SER A 63 5.11 7.12 -7.29
CA SER A 63 5.44 6.35 -8.48
C SER A 63 4.57 6.77 -9.66
N GLU A 64 5.18 7.09 -10.79
CA GLU A 64 4.45 7.45 -12.00
C GLU A 64 3.60 6.29 -12.50
N THR A 65 4.14 5.08 -12.40
CA THR A 65 3.41 3.87 -12.79
C THR A 65 2.17 3.70 -11.92
N GLY A 66 2.32 3.90 -10.60
CA GLY A 66 1.20 3.83 -9.68
C GLY A 66 0.15 4.90 -9.96
N LEU A 67 0.58 6.12 -10.23
CA LEU A 67 -0.34 7.22 -10.55
C LEU A 67 -1.09 6.95 -11.85
N ARG A 68 -0.39 6.44 -12.86
CA ARG A 68 -1.03 6.11 -14.13
C ARG A 68 -2.12 5.05 -13.95
N PHE A 69 -1.80 4.02 -13.18
CA PHE A 69 -2.78 2.95 -12.93
C PHE A 69 -3.96 3.48 -12.12
N TYR A 70 -3.71 4.37 -11.17
CA TYR A 70 -4.77 5.02 -10.40
C TYR A 70 -5.75 5.74 -11.36
N ASN A 71 -5.21 6.52 -12.30
CA ASN A 71 -6.02 7.25 -13.25
C ASN A 71 -6.81 6.30 -14.17
N GLU A 72 -6.20 5.22 -14.59
CA GLU A 72 -6.88 4.22 -15.43
C GLU A 72 -8.04 3.59 -14.67
N LEU A 73 -7.87 3.27 -13.39
CA LEU A 73 -8.93 2.69 -12.59
C LEU A 73 -10.09 3.67 -12.39
N GLU A 74 -9.81 4.96 -12.28
CA GLU A 74 -10.87 5.97 -12.15
C GLU A 74 -11.78 6.01 -13.38
N GLU A 75 -11.24 5.66 -14.55
CA GLU A 75 -12.02 5.64 -15.78
C GLU A 75 -12.78 4.33 -15.98
N MET A 76 -12.45 3.30 -15.20
CA MET A 76 -13.11 2.01 -15.29
C MET A 76 -14.33 1.97 -14.37
N HIS A 77 -15.40 1.35 -14.84
CA HIS A 77 -16.60 1.16 -14.02
C HIS A 77 -16.61 -0.28 -13.49
N LEU A 78 -16.00 -0.46 -12.34
CA LEU A 78 -15.91 -1.78 -11.72
C LEU A 78 -17.13 -2.01 -10.83
N ASP A 79 -17.54 -3.26 -10.75
CA ASP A 79 -18.72 -3.66 -9.99
C ASP A 79 -18.47 -3.77 -8.48
N ARG A 80 -17.22 -3.65 -8.06
CA ARG A 80 -16.83 -3.75 -6.65
C ARG A 80 -15.96 -2.56 -6.28
N LYS A 81 -15.82 -2.36 -4.97
CA LYS A 81 -14.99 -1.26 -4.48
C LYS A 81 -13.52 -1.49 -4.80
N VAL A 82 -12.86 -0.42 -5.20
CA VAL A 82 -11.43 -0.42 -5.46
C VAL A 82 -10.82 0.75 -4.74
N TYR A 83 -9.78 0.46 -3.95
CA TYR A 83 -8.94 1.48 -3.34
C TYR A 83 -7.52 1.24 -3.80
N LEU A 84 -6.89 2.28 -4.32
CA LEU A 84 -5.52 2.17 -4.80
C LEU A 84 -4.72 3.35 -4.27
N VAL A 85 -3.55 3.06 -3.69
CA VAL A 85 -2.64 4.07 -3.19
C VAL A 85 -1.30 3.89 -3.89
N PRO A 86 -0.85 4.90 -4.67
CA PRO A 86 0.48 4.83 -5.29
C PRO A 86 1.57 4.85 -4.22
N SER A 87 2.64 4.10 -4.46
CA SER A 87 3.80 4.08 -3.58
C SER A 87 4.69 5.28 -3.85
N ARG A 88 5.56 5.60 -2.89
CA ARG A 88 6.59 6.61 -3.10
C ARG A 88 7.65 6.04 -4.03
N TYR A 89 8.13 6.86 -4.95
CA TYR A 89 9.12 6.44 -5.92
C TYR A 89 10.48 6.25 -5.27
N MET A 90 11.16 5.18 -5.65
CA MET A 90 12.49 4.89 -5.15
C MET A 90 13.29 4.25 -6.27
N GLU A 91 14.38 4.90 -6.65
CA GLU A 91 15.17 4.44 -7.78
C GLU A 91 15.93 3.16 -7.48
N LYS A 92 16.58 3.09 -6.32
CA LYS A 92 17.37 1.92 -5.93
C LYS A 92 17.06 1.53 -4.50
N PRO A 93 16.23 0.51 -4.29
CA PRO A 93 15.97 0.04 -2.94
C PRO A 93 17.21 -0.64 -2.36
N VAL A 94 17.47 -0.37 -1.08
CA VAL A 94 18.56 -1.00 -0.35
C VAL A 94 18.19 -2.42 0.04
N CYS A 95 16.91 -2.65 0.32
CA CYS A 95 16.41 -3.94 0.80
C CYS A 95 15.17 -4.32 0.01
N THR A 96 15.10 -5.56 -0.45
CA THR A 96 13.92 -6.07 -1.15
C THR A 96 13.32 -7.29 -0.46
N ILE A 97 13.93 -7.76 0.63
CA ILE A 97 13.46 -8.93 1.36
C ILE A 97 12.58 -8.49 2.53
N GLY A 98 11.47 -9.19 2.73
CA GLY A 98 10.59 -8.93 3.86
C GLY A 98 9.69 -7.71 3.70
N LEU A 99 9.66 -7.09 2.54
CA LEU A 99 8.83 -5.91 2.31
C LEU A 99 7.35 -6.23 2.37
N GLY A 100 6.96 -7.40 1.87
CA GLY A 100 5.56 -7.84 1.94
C GLY A 100 5.10 -7.99 3.38
N ASP A 101 5.93 -8.60 4.23
CA ASP A 101 5.60 -8.75 5.65
C ASP A 101 5.47 -7.40 6.34
N THR A 102 6.35 -6.46 6.01
CA THR A 102 6.30 -5.11 6.57
C THR A 102 5.03 -4.39 6.13
N PHE A 103 4.64 -4.54 4.87
CA PHE A 103 3.41 -3.97 4.36
C PHE A 103 2.19 -4.53 5.12
N VAL A 104 2.12 -5.85 5.29
CA VAL A 104 1.02 -6.49 6.00
C VAL A 104 0.95 -5.99 7.44
N ALA A 105 2.10 -5.84 8.10
CA ALA A 105 2.13 -5.33 9.46
C ALA A 105 1.56 -3.92 9.54
N GLY A 106 1.87 -3.06 8.57
CA GLY A 106 1.31 -1.70 8.51
C GLY A 106 -0.19 -1.70 8.32
N VAL A 107 -0.70 -2.55 7.43
CA VAL A 107 -2.13 -2.67 7.19
C VAL A 107 -2.84 -3.16 8.46
N GLN A 108 -2.30 -4.18 9.11
CA GLN A 108 -2.89 -4.73 10.33
C GLN A 108 -2.90 -3.71 11.46
N PHE A 109 -1.84 -2.92 11.58
CA PHE A 109 -1.79 -1.86 12.58
C PHE A 109 -2.94 -0.87 12.38
N ALA A 110 -3.18 -0.48 11.14
CA ALA A 110 -4.27 0.44 10.83
C ALA A 110 -5.63 -0.19 11.11
N PHE A 111 -5.80 -1.49 10.86
CA PHE A 111 -7.05 -2.19 11.13
C PHE A 111 -7.35 -2.28 12.63
N ALA A 112 -6.31 -2.34 13.45
CA ALA A 112 -6.47 -2.48 14.90
C ALA A 112 -6.85 -1.16 15.59
N ARG A 113 -6.84 -0.04 14.87
CA ARG A 113 -7.06 1.29 15.45
C ARG A 113 -8.51 1.72 15.39
#